data_abb5af94e371868a16e7f77784f800ea
#
_entry.id   abb5af94e371868a16e7f77784f800ea
#
_cell.length_a   1.000
_cell.length_b   1.000
_cell.length_c   1.000
_cell.angle_alpha   90.00
_cell.angle_beta   90.00
_cell.angle_gamma   90.00
#
_symmetry.space_group_name_H-M   'P 1'
#
loop_
_entity.id
_entity.type
_entity.pdbx_description
1 polymer ?
#
loop_
_entity_poly.entity_id
_entity_poly.type
_entity_poly.pdbx_seq_one_letter_code
_entity_poly.pdbx_strand_id
1 'polypeptide(L)'
;MNGVKNLSNRLMVFFVLILILLGNQSKHLQASPWAIPGDLMLRHDIQVLVDSGVINIPINTWPLAWGDIAYNLSKTEREMSSFELASFQRIKEALLEEEIGGVSASTSLKIAKNPETVTFFNDSVGARSEIEGQSSFITKNIAININVNKQKGETLLDESYIAVALGDYSISLGSKKNWWGPGWAGSLVMSTNARPISGVAVERNFSDPFQSKFLNWIGPWDLSILVGELEHTRTHSDPLFFGLRVGSRPLSNLELGFSKTSLFCGKNRSCGFSGFSDMLMDKSDSGYNLAGFDFRSSHNIKSIPFALYGQIVGEGIGDNHLGLFGLETWGPINDFGELQGYRFFLEAASTNCEFYKNDDSKYGCAYNNSLYPDGYRYKGLNIGHSADGDSLLFTLGGIILGQNSQLIKSSVSVGRLNRGSNNLYQLTQNNNDFFKFDLGYEFDLFWFDIPLGNFDLGLGLDVMRDKIKKSTQKEPRVYLSYSNSLDFNPKKVRDYSEYLALIEISDDDFTDEAKFSETAIDATGFTIMDEMNLSELIILIDQISSERNPYIGSKNKLTPIRKLPKQSMENNLEYGILLAGEKNDLTKIMLQLDQTIENRN
;
A
#
# COMPACT_ATOMS: atom_id res chain seq x y z
N MET A 1 21.98 -21.58 19.83
CA MET A 1 20.70 -21.89 19.14
C MET A 1 19.49 -22.09 20.08
N ASN A 2 19.60 -22.75 21.22
CA ASN A 2 18.44 -22.95 22.12
C ASN A 2 17.99 -21.71 22.93
N GLY A 3 18.85 -20.72 23.16
CA GLY A 3 18.52 -19.51 23.90
C GLY A 3 17.70 -18.51 23.11
N VAL A 4 17.97 -18.35 21.82
CA VAL A 4 17.28 -17.40 20.93
C VAL A 4 15.84 -17.85 20.63
N LYS A 5 15.63 -19.16 20.41
CA LYS A 5 14.27 -19.74 20.25
C LYS A 5 13.39 -19.56 21.48
N ASN A 6 13.97 -19.66 22.70
CA ASN A 6 13.22 -19.45 23.93
C ASN A 6 12.86 -17.97 24.18
N LEU A 7 13.68 -17.03 23.71
CA LEU A 7 13.43 -15.61 23.85
C LEU A 7 12.36 -15.13 22.88
N SER A 8 12.44 -15.56 21.62
CA SER A 8 11.41 -15.32 20.59
C SER A 8 10.03 -15.78 21.06
N ASN A 9 9.95 -16.98 21.64
CA ASN A 9 8.68 -17.50 22.15
C ASN A 9 8.16 -16.71 23.37
N ARG A 10 9.01 -16.23 24.27
CA ARG A 10 8.60 -15.45 25.44
C ARG A 10 8.19 -14.01 25.09
N LEU A 11 8.90 -13.39 24.15
CA LEU A 11 8.52 -12.08 23.60
C LEU A 11 7.18 -12.17 22.84
N MET A 12 7.00 -13.19 22.03
CA MET A 12 5.75 -13.47 21.34
C MET A 12 4.57 -13.66 22.30
N VAL A 13 4.75 -14.44 23.37
CA VAL A 13 3.71 -14.64 24.40
C VAL A 13 3.41 -13.35 25.16
N PHE A 14 4.39 -12.53 25.46
CA PHE A 14 4.21 -11.25 26.15
C PHE A 14 3.47 -10.24 25.28
N PHE A 15 3.80 -10.13 23.99
CA PHE A 15 3.07 -9.29 23.04
C PHE A 15 1.64 -9.77 22.79
N VAL A 16 1.43 -11.07 22.67
CA VAL A 16 0.08 -11.66 22.53
C VAL A 16 -0.78 -11.39 23.78
N LEU A 17 -0.19 -11.45 24.98
CA LEU A 17 -0.88 -11.10 26.24
C LEU A 17 -1.25 -9.62 26.33
N ILE A 18 -0.39 -8.70 25.87
CA ILE A 18 -0.71 -7.26 25.80
C ILE A 18 -1.85 -7.02 24.79
N LEU A 19 -1.84 -7.68 23.65
CA LEU A 19 -2.90 -7.55 22.63
C LEU A 19 -4.24 -8.11 23.10
N ILE A 20 -4.24 -9.22 23.86
CA ILE A 20 -5.45 -9.76 24.49
C ILE A 20 -6.02 -8.79 25.54
N LEU A 21 -5.17 -8.07 26.25
CA LEU A 21 -5.58 -7.07 27.24
C LEU A 21 -6.10 -5.75 26.61
N LEU A 22 -5.68 -5.42 25.38
CA LEU A 22 -6.13 -4.26 24.61
C LEU A 22 -7.39 -4.55 23.77
N GLY A 23 -7.78 -5.82 23.61
CA GLY A 23 -8.76 -6.30 22.64
C GLY A 23 -10.20 -6.40 23.13
N ASN A 24 -10.80 -5.34 23.67
CA ASN A 24 -12.22 -5.36 24.07
C ASN A 24 -13.08 -4.33 23.33
N GLN A 25 -13.02 -4.29 21.98
CA GLN A 25 -14.09 -3.69 21.16
C GLN A 25 -14.07 -4.34 19.76
N SER A 26 -14.85 -5.40 19.60
CA SER A 26 -15.05 -6.03 18.29
C SER A 26 -15.99 -5.19 17.42
N LYS A 27 -15.43 -4.40 16.53
CA LYS A 27 -16.15 -3.88 15.35
C LYS A 27 -15.37 -4.35 14.12
N HIS A 28 -16.02 -5.23 13.35
CA HIS A 28 -15.59 -5.69 12.04
C HIS A 28 -14.19 -6.33 11.95
N LEU A 29 -14.17 -7.64 12.20
CA LEU A 29 -13.04 -8.50 11.87
C LEU A 29 -12.98 -8.72 10.36
N GLN A 30 -12.10 -8.01 9.68
CA GLN A 30 -11.68 -8.33 8.31
C GLN A 30 -10.17 -8.52 8.34
N ALA A 31 -9.68 -9.69 7.92
CA ALA A 31 -8.29 -9.86 7.59
C ALA A 31 -8.10 -9.18 6.25
N SER A 32 -7.78 -7.90 6.29
CA SER A 32 -7.55 -7.12 5.10
C SER A 32 -6.10 -7.29 4.68
N PRO A 33 -5.81 -7.70 3.44
CA PRO A 33 -4.47 -7.55 2.90
C PRO A 33 -4.11 -6.06 2.88
N TRP A 34 -2.84 -5.81 2.71
CA TRP A 34 -2.33 -4.45 2.70
C TRP A 34 -2.14 -3.96 1.27
N ALA A 35 -2.41 -2.69 1.04
CA ALA A 35 -1.87 -1.95 -0.09
C ALA A 35 -0.36 -1.81 0.09
N ILE A 36 0.40 -2.54 -0.72
CA ILE A 36 1.86 -2.63 -0.64
C ILE A 36 2.49 -1.40 -1.31
N PRO A 37 3.63 -0.85 -0.80
CA PRO A 37 4.32 0.24 -1.47
C PRO A 37 4.89 -0.21 -2.82
N GLY A 38 4.86 0.69 -3.81
CA GLY A 38 5.35 0.46 -5.18
C GLY A 38 4.41 0.97 -6.26
N ASP A 39 3.12 0.95 -6.03
CA ASP A 39 2.11 1.47 -6.94
C ASP A 39 1.97 3.00 -6.80
N LEU A 40 2.37 3.72 -7.84
CA LEU A 40 2.34 5.18 -7.89
C LEU A 40 0.93 5.74 -8.08
N MET A 41 0.09 5.03 -8.86
CA MET A 41 -1.30 5.44 -9.13
C MET A 41 -2.13 5.29 -7.87
N LEU A 42 -2.06 4.14 -7.20
CA LEU A 42 -2.74 3.89 -5.94
C LEU A 42 -2.33 4.90 -4.86
N ARG A 43 -1.03 5.18 -4.73
CA ARG A 43 -0.54 6.21 -3.80
C ARG A 43 -1.11 7.59 -4.12
N HIS A 44 -1.12 7.98 -5.41
CA HIS A 44 -1.70 9.23 -5.85
C HIS A 44 -3.17 9.32 -5.48
N ASP A 45 -3.96 8.29 -5.80
CA ASP A 45 -5.40 8.27 -5.59
C ASP A 45 -5.77 8.34 -4.11
N ILE A 46 -5.12 7.53 -3.27
CA ILE A 46 -5.32 7.60 -1.81
C ILE A 46 -5.00 9.01 -1.29
N GLN A 47 -3.88 9.60 -1.73
CA GLN A 47 -3.50 10.96 -1.31
C GLN A 47 -4.50 12.01 -1.80
N VAL A 48 -5.05 11.90 -3.01
CA VAL A 48 -6.09 12.81 -3.51
C VAL A 48 -7.31 12.78 -2.60
N LEU A 49 -7.81 11.59 -2.26
CA LEU A 49 -8.99 11.45 -1.41
C LEU A 49 -8.73 11.91 0.04
N VAL A 50 -7.54 11.69 0.56
CA VAL A 50 -7.16 12.14 1.90
C VAL A 50 -6.97 13.66 1.95
N ASP A 51 -6.31 14.25 0.96
CA ASP A 51 -6.03 15.69 0.90
C ASP A 51 -7.28 16.52 0.62
N SER A 52 -8.23 15.95 -0.10
CA SER A 52 -9.54 16.57 -0.34
C SER A 52 -10.51 16.36 0.84
N GLY A 53 -10.18 15.51 1.81
CA GLY A 53 -11.01 15.21 2.97
C GLY A 53 -12.17 14.25 2.68
N VAL A 54 -12.10 13.49 1.60
CA VAL A 54 -13.05 12.39 1.29
C VAL A 54 -12.87 11.27 2.32
N ILE A 55 -11.62 10.91 2.60
CA ILE A 55 -11.26 9.98 3.69
C ILE A 55 -10.25 10.64 4.63
N ASN A 56 -10.18 10.17 5.88
CA ASN A 56 -9.28 10.75 6.87
C ASN A 56 -8.48 9.66 7.58
N ILE A 57 -7.40 9.23 6.96
CA ILE A 57 -6.48 8.20 7.45
C ILE A 57 -5.03 8.69 7.34
N PRO A 58 -4.07 8.22 8.19
CA PRO A 58 -2.65 8.40 7.97
C PRO A 58 -2.19 7.66 6.70
N ILE A 59 -1.29 8.27 5.92
CA ILE A 59 -0.84 7.75 4.61
C ILE A 59 0.68 7.71 4.42
N ASN A 60 1.45 8.09 5.45
CA ASN A 60 2.91 8.06 5.38
C ASN A 60 3.51 6.76 5.95
N THR A 61 2.68 5.79 6.35
CA THR A 61 3.08 4.49 6.86
C THR A 61 2.59 3.38 5.93
N TRP A 62 3.43 2.92 5.02
CA TRP A 62 3.11 1.80 4.14
C TRP A 62 3.72 0.50 4.66
N PRO A 63 3.03 -0.64 4.50
CA PRO A 63 1.77 -0.85 3.77
C PRO A 63 0.56 -0.28 4.51
N LEU A 64 -0.46 0.14 3.74
CA LEU A 64 -1.74 0.64 4.26
C LEU A 64 -2.75 -0.50 4.36
N ALA A 65 -3.57 -0.53 5.41
CA ALA A 65 -4.61 -1.53 5.56
C ALA A 65 -5.80 -1.22 4.62
N TRP A 66 -6.15 -2.15 3.73
CA TRP A 66 -7.32 -2.02 2.85
C TRP A 66 -8.62 -1.87 3.63
N GLY A 67 -8.75 -2.54 4.78
CA GLY A 67 -9.93 -2.41 5.65
C GLY A 67 -10.15 -0.99 6.19
N ASP A 68 -9.07 -0.25 6.48
CA ASP A 68 -9.19 1.15 6.92
C ASP A 68 -9.64 2.06 5.76
N ILE A 69 -9.09 1.83 4.57
CA ILE A 69 -9.48 2.55 3.35
C ILE A 69 -10.96 2.30 3.06
N ALA A 70 -11.40 1.04 2.99
CA ALA A 70 -12.77 0.64 2.74
C ALA A 70 -13.75 1.23 3.76
N TYR A 71 -13.42 1.12 5.04
CA TYR A 71 -14.24 1.66 6.13
C TYR A 71 -14.42 3.17 6.04
N ASN A 72 -13.37 3.91 5.71
CA ASN A 72 -13.47 5.35 5.56
C ASN A 72 -14.21 5.75 4.27
N LEU A 73 -14.04 5.02 3.17
CA LEU A 73 -14.78 5.25 1.94
C LEU A 73 -16.29 5.03 2.12
N SER A 74 -16.68 3.97 2.86
CA SER A 74 -18.10 3.67 3.12
C SER A 74 -18.83 4.73 3.95
N LYS A 75 -18.11 5.59 4.65
CA LYS A 75 -18.67 6.69 5.46
C LYS A 75 -18.77 8.02 4.72
N THR A 76 -18.30 8.07 3.48
CA THR A 76 -18.23 9.32 2.73
C THR A 76 -19.61 9.69 2.18
N GLU A 77 -20.16 10.81 2.67
CA GLU A 77 -21.44 11.40 2.20
C GLU A 77 -21.23 12.69 1.38
N ARG A 78 -19.97 13.03 1.09
CA ARG A 78 -19.59 14.30 0.48
C ARG A 78 -19.67 14.22 -1.05
N GLU A 79 -20.19 15.26 -1.70
CA GLU A 79 -20.05 15.45 -3.14
C GLU A 79 -18.57 15.52 -3.54
N MET A 80 -18.20 14.81 -4.59
CA MET A 80 -16.85 14.74 -5.14
C MET A 80 -16.79 15.46 -6.48
N SER A 81 -15.69 16.16 -6.74
CA SER A 81 -15.37 16.62 -8.08
C SER A 81 -15.11 15.43 -9.02
N SER A 82 -15.19 15.62 -10.32
CA SER A 82 -14.89 14.58 -11.32
C SER A 82 -13.48 13.97 -11.13
N PHE A 83 -12.52 14.77 -10.69
CA PHE A 83 -11.16 14.32 -10.42
C PHE A 83 -11.07 13.43 -9.16
N GLU A 84 -11.76 13.82 -8.08
CA GLU A 84 -11.85 13.00 -6.86
C GLU A 84 -12.63 11.71 -7.12
N LEU A 85 -13.71 11.78 -7.91
CA LEU A 85 -14.52 10.63 -8.27
C LEU A 85 -13.71 9.60 -9.07
N ALA A 86 -12.88 10.04 -10.01
CA ALA A 86 -11.99 9.14 -10.76
C ALA A 86 -11.01 8.40 -9.83
N SER A 87 -10.40 9.10 -8.87
CA SER A 87 -9.55 8.47 -7.85
C SER A 87 -10.34 7.51 -6.94
N PHE A 88 -11.55 7.89 -6.55
CA PHE A 88 -12.44 7.06 -5.76
C PHE A 88 -12.80 5.76 -6.50
N GLN A 89 -13.15 5.84 -7.78
CA GLN A 89 -13.50 4.67 -8.59
C GLN A 89 -12.31 3.71 -8.72
N ARG A 90 -11.11 4.19 -9.03
CA ARG A 90 -9.90 3.33 -9.11
C ARG A 90 -9.57 2.64 -7.78
N ILE A 91 -9.66 3.36 -6.66
CA ILE A 91 -9.45 2.74 -5.33
C ILE A 91 -10.53 1.70 -5.04
N LYS A 92 -11.76 1.99 -5.43
CA LYS A 92 -12.89 1.08 -5.23
C LYS A 92 -12.73 -0.19 -6.06
N GLU A 93 -12.26 -0.11 -7.30
CA GLU A 93 -11.91 -1.26 -8.14
C GLU A 93 -10.78 -2.09 -7.51
N ALA A 94 -9.70 -1.44 -7.04
CA ALA A 94 -8.61 -2.12 -6.35
C ALA A 94 -9.07 -2.80 -5.06
N LEU A 95 -9.96 -2.18 -4.28
CA LEU A 95 -10.57 -2.79 -3.09
C LEU A 95 -11.34 -4.05 -3.42
N LEU A 96 -12.11 -4.04 -4.51
CA LEU A 96 -12.88 -5.21 -4.93
C LEU A 96 -11.99 -6.40 -5.27
N GLU A 97 -10.85 -6.14 -5.87
CA GLU A 97 -9.88 -7.19 -6.16
C GLU A 97 -9.33 -7.83 -4.88
N GLU A 98 -9.26 -7.09 -3.79
CA GLU A 98 -8.67 -7.50 -2.52
C GLU A 98 -9.70 -7.99 -1.48
N GLU A 99 -10.91 -7.39 -1.43
CA GLU A 99 -11.92 -7.70 -0.39
C GLU A 99 -12.67 -9.02 -0.61
N ILE A 100 -12.80 -9.47 -1.85
CA ILE A 100 -13.68 -10.61 -2.16
C ILE A 100 -13.15 -11.93 -1.62
N GLY A 101 -12.00 -11.95 -0.95
CA GLY A 101 -11.51 -13.17 -0.31
C GLY A 101 -11.43 -14.38 -1.26
N GLY A 102 -10.63 -15.35 -0.97
CA GLY A 102 -10.48 -16.56 -1.79
C GLY A 102 -9.05 -16.77 -2.21
N VAL A 103 -8.85 -17.45 -3.34
CA VAL A 103 -7.53 -17.73 -3.90
C VAL A 103 -7.31 -16.85 -5.11
N SER A 104 -6.24 -16.06 -5.09
CA SER A 104 -5.73 -15.35 -6.26
C SER A 104 -4.31 -15.79 -6.59
N ALA A 105 -3.92 -15.66 -7.83
CA ALA A 105 -2.55 -15.86 -8.26
C ALA A 105 -2.15 -14.75 -9.24
N SER A 106 -0.92 -14.30 -9.13
CA SER A 106 -0.35 -13.36 -10.08
C SER A 106 1.02 -13.81 -10.52
N THR A 107 1.39 -13.37 -11.71
CA THR A 107 2.73 -13.62 -12.25
C THR A 107 3.28 -12.31 -12.79
N SER A 108 4.57 -12.06 -12.55
CA SER A 108 5.26 -10.95 -13.17
C SER A 108 6.58 -11.36 -13.81
N LEU A 109 6.92 -10.68 -14.89
CA LEU A 109 8.19 -10.80 -15.59
C LEU A 109 8.80 -9.41 -15.73
N LYS A 110 9.98 -9.20 -15.16
CA LYS A 110 10.72 -7.95 -15.28
C LYS A 110 12.05 -8.20 -15.95
N ILE A 111 12.37 -7.39 -16.95
CA ILE A 111 13.63 -7.46 -17.68
C ILE A 111 14.21 -6.06 -17.80
N ALA A 112 15.48 -5.90 -17.43
CA ALA A 112 16.18 -4.63 -17.58
C ALA A 112 17.61 -4.82 -18.09
N LYS A 113 18.08 -3.91 -18.92
CA LYS A 113 19.49 -3.90 -19.34
C LYS A 113 20.40 -3.60 -18.14
N ASN A 114 20.06 -2.59 -17.34
CA ASN A 114 20.75 -2.22 -16.11
C ASN A 114 19.70 -1.94 -15.02
N PRO A 115 19.86 -2.47 -13.80
CA PRO A 115 18.98 -2.13 -12.69
C PRO A 115 19.16 -0.68 -12.27
N GLU A 116 18.21 -0.15 -11.50
CA GLU A 116 18.31 1.20 -10.95
C GLU A 116 19.40 1.30 -9.88
N THR A 117 20.15 2.42 -9.91
CA THR A 117 21.17 2.71 -8.90
C THR A 117 20.55 3.31 -7.63
N VAL A 118 19.60 4.22 -7.79
CA VAL A 118 18.85 4.86 -6.71
C VAL A 118 17.38 4.61 -6.97
N THR A 119 16.73 3.90 -6.04
CA THR A 119 15.32 3.49 -6.14
C THR A 119 14.41 4.49 -5.45
N PHE A 120 13.19 4.62 -5.95
CA PHE A 120 12.14 5.50 -5.42
C PHE A 120 10.99 4.66 -4.83
N PHE A 121 9.86 5.30 -4.56
CA PHE A 121 8.67 4.60 -4.06
C PHE A 121 8.13 3.57 -5.07
N ASN A 122 8.28 3.81 -6.37
CA ASN A 122 7.83 2.90 -7.41
C ASN A 122 8.48 1.51 -7.32
N ASP A 123 7.77 0.51 -7.79
CA ASP A 123 8.31 -0.84 -7.92
C ASP A 123 9.35 -0.86 -9.05
N SER A 124 10.61 -0.86 -8.67
CA SER A 124 11.73 -0.77 -9.60
C SER A 124 12.24 -2.14 -10.01
N VAL A 125 12.86 -2.22 -11.19
CA VAL A 125 13.53 -3.44 -11.64
C VAL A 125 14.90 -3.54 -10.97
N GLY A 126 14.98 -4.32 -9.89
CA GLY A 126 16.19 -4.51 -9.07
C GLY A 126 17.23 -5.48 -9.65
N ALA A 127 16.89 -6.20 -10.73
CA ALA A 127 17.74 -7.18 -11.38
C ALA A 127 17.61 -7.10 -12.90
N ARG A 128 18.56 -7.72 -13.64
CA ARG A 128 18.48 -7.78 -15.11
C ARG A 128 17.33 -8.63 -15.62
N SER A 129 16.94 -9.63 -14.86
CA SER A 129 15.76 -10.45 -15.12
C SER A 129 15.19 -10.92 -13.79
N GLU A 130 13.89 -10.88 -13.69
CA GLU A 130 13.13 -11.29 -12.52
C GLU A 130 11.85 -11.96 -12.98
N ILE A 131 11.56 -13.12 -12.43
CA ILE A 131 10.31 -13.85 -12.63
C ILE A 131 9.70 -14.08 -11.27
N GLU A 132 8.49 -13.63 -11.11
CA GLU A 132 7.77 -13.71 -9.85
C GLU A 132 6.45 -14.44 -10.04
N GLY A 133 6.13 -15.30 -9.11
CA GLY A 133 4.84 -15.96 -8.99
C GLY A 133 4.32 -15.80 -7.59
N GLN A 134 3.17 -15.18 -7.46
CA GLN A 134 2.51 -14.95 -6.19
C GLN A 134 1.19 -15.71 -6.14
N SER A 135 0.85 -16.25 -4.98
CA SER A 135 -0.48 -16.80 -4.70
C SER A 135 -0.92 -16.33 -3.32
N SER A 136 -2.10 -15.79 -3.24
CA SER A 136 -2.69 -15.35 -1.98
C SER A 136 -3.99 -16.10 -1.68
N PHE A 137 -4.20 -16.36 -0.40
CA PHE A 137 -5.44 -16.90 0.14
C PHE A 137 -5.89 -15.98 1.27
N ILE A 138 -7.06 -15.39 1.10
CA ILE A 138 -7.60 -14.40 2.01
C ILE A 138 -8.97 -14.85 2.50
N THR A 139 -9.16 -14.78 3.79
CA THR A 139 -10.43 -14.98 4.48
C THR A 139 -10.72 -13.76 5.34
N LYS A 140 -11.86 -13.76 6.00
CA LYS A 140 -12.25 -12.68 6.92
C LYS A 140 -11.17 -12.32 7.97
N ASN A 141 -10.42 -13.32 8.47
CA ASN A 141 -9.49 -13.13 9.59
C ASN A 141 -8.07 -13.60 9.31
N ILE A 142 -7.84 -14.28 8.19
CA ILE A 142 -6.55 -14.89 7.86
C ILE A 142 -6.18 -14.53 6.43
N ALA A 143 -4.96 -14.05 6.25
CA ALA A 143 -4.35 -13.86 4.95
C ALA A 143 -3.06 -14.67 4.87
N ILE A 144 -2.88 -15.40 3.79
CA ILE A 144 -1.65 -16.13 3.47
C ILE A 144 -1.20 -15.65 2.10
N ASN A 145 0.03 -15.19 2.01
CA ASN A 145 0.67 -14.84 0.75
C ASN A 145 1.93 -15.66 0.58
N ILE A 146 2.06 -16.34 -0.54
CA ILE A 146 3.26 -17.06 -0.93
C ILE A 146 3.77 -16.43 -2.22
N ASN A 147 4.94 -15.85 -2.15
CA ASN A 147 5.60 -15.22 -3.26
C ASN A 147 6.94 -15.89 -3.54
N VAL A 148 7.14 -16.34 -4.77
CA VAL A 148 8.37 -16.98 -5.24
C VAL A 148 8.95 -16.10 -6.33
N ASN A 149 10.07 -15.47 -6.02
CA ASN A 149 10.79 -14.61 -6.93
C ASN A 149 12.12 -15.25 -7.34
N LYS A 150 12.37 -15.34 -8.63
CA LYS A 150 13.63 -15.84 -9.18
C LYS A 150 14.40 -14.72 -9.87
N GLN A 151 15.50 -14.31 -9.25
CA GLN A 151 16.38 -13.26 -9.77
C GLN A 151 17.86 -13.62 -9.57
N LYS A 152 18.74 -13.20 -10.47
CA LYS A 152 20.20 -13.41 -10.38
C LYS A 152 20.62 -14.87 -10.11
N GLY A 153 19.78 -15.84 -10.50
CA GLY A 153 20.03 -17.26 -10.24
C GLY A 153 19.62 -17.76 -8.86
N GLU A 154 19.12 -16.90 -7.99
CA GLU A 154 18.60 -17.25 -6.67
C GLU A 154 17.06 -17.32 -6.70
N THR A 155 16.51 -18.18 -5.87
CA THR A 155 15.07 -18.24 -5.58
C THR A 155 14.82 -17.64 -4.23
N LEU A 156 13.97 -16.62 -4.18
CA LEU A 156 13.65 -15.85 -2.99
C LEU A 156 12.19 -16.04 -2.62
N LEU A 157 11.89 -15.97 -1.33
CA LEU A 157 10.54 -16.01 -0.77
C LEU A 157 10.16 -14.66 -0.15
N ASP A 158 10.72 -13.57 -0.68
CA ASP A 158 10.40 -12.23 -0.22
C ASP A 158 8.91 -11.95 -0.42
N GLU A 159 8.31 -11.17 0.48
CA GLU A 159 6.87 -10.85 0.49
C GLU A 159 5.95 -12.07 0.77
N SER A 160 6.51 -13.19 1.23
CA SER A 160 5.70 -14.30 1.73
C SER A 160 5.40 -14.10 3.22
N TYR A 161 4.11 -14.24 3.58
CA TYR A 161 3.66 -14.06 4.96
C TYR A 161 2.37 -14.81 5.27
N ILE A 162 2.14 -15.00 6.55
CA ILE A 162 0.85 -15.40 7.13
C ILE A 162 0.43 -14.28 8.07
N ALA A 163 -0.81 -13.85 7.99
CA ALA A 163 -1.35 -12.80 8.85
C ALA A 163 -2.70 -13.21 9.45
N VAL A 164 -2.95 -12.73 10.67
CA VAL A 164 -4.20 -12.93 11.39
C VAL A 164 -4.69 -11.58 11.91
N ALA A 165 -5.95 -11.24 11.59
CA ALA A 165 -6.62 -10.08 12.15
C ALA A 165 -7.23 -10.39 13.52
N LEU A 166 -6.93 -9.55 14.49
CA LEU A 166 -7.38 -9.63 15.88
C LEU A 166 -7.97 -8.28 16.31
N GLY A 167 -9.23 -8.04 16.00
CA GLY A 167 -9.87 -6.74 16.22
C GLY A 167 -9.19 -5.64 15.39
N ASP A 168 -8.86 -4.53 16.04
CA ASP A 168 -8.21 -3.39 15.40
C ASP A 168 -6.74 -3.64 14.99
N TYR A 169 -6.19 -4.81 15.26
CA TYR A 169 -4.80 -5.14 14.99
C TYR A 169 -4.66 -6.37 14.11
N SER A 170 -3.59 -6.42 13.34
CA SER A 170 -3.12 -7.61 12.65
C SER A 170 -1.75 -8.03 13.16
N ILE A 171 -1.53 -9.35 13.19
CA ILE A 171 -0.22 -9.94 13.46
C ILE A 171 0.18 -10.71 12.22
N SER A 172 1.35 -10.42 11.68
CA SER A 172 1.91 -11.15 10.55
C SER A 172 3.25 -11.79 10.87
N LEU A 173 3.51 -12.94 10.27
CA LEU A 173 4.78 -13.66 10.29
C LEU A 173 5.24 -13.85 8.86
N GLY A 174 6.42 -13.35 8.52
CA GLY A 174 6.99 -13.39 7.18
C GLY A 174 7.68 -12.09 6.82
N SER A 175 7.63 -11.69 5.58
CA SER A 175 8.24 -10.44 5.10
C SER A 175 7.28 -9.65 4.24
N LYS A 176 7.29 -8.32 4.40
CA LYS A 176 6.49 -7.36 3.61
C LYS A 176 7.35 -6.15 3.29
N LYS A 177 7.15 -5.57 2.10
CA LYS A 177 7.73 -4.27 1.78
C LYS A 177 7.16 -3.20 2.72
N ASN A 178 8.02 -2.31 3.18
CA ASN A 178 7.64 -1.18 4.04
C ASN A 178 8.21 0.12 3.48
N TRP A 179 7.45 1.21 3.68
CA TRP A 179 7.90 2.56 3.39
C TRP A 179 7.39 3.50 4.48
N TRP A 180 8.32 4.08 5.27
CA TRP A 180 7.99 4.90 6.44
C TRP A 180 8.46 6.34 6.23
N GLY A 181 7.55 7.17 5.80
CA GLY A 181 7.78 8.58 5.53
C GLY A 181 7.03 9.11 4.33
N PRO A 182 6.93 10.43 4.19
CA PRO A 182 6.16 11.10 3.16
C PRO A 182 6.85 11.18 1.78
N GLY A 183 8.16 10.92 1.72
CA GLY A 183 8.96 11.11 0.50
C GLY A 183 8.52 10.24 -0.67
N TRP A 184 8.69 10.76 -1.89
CA TRP A 184 8.46 10.04 -3.15
C TRP A 184 9.74 9.43 -3.71
N ALA A 185 10.86 10.15 -3.57
CA ALA A 185 12.16 9.69 -4.05
C ALA A 185 12.99 8.98 -2.98
N GLY A 186 12.58 9.05 -1.72
CA GLY A 186 13.27 8.36 -0.64
C GLY A 186 12.53 8.34 0.68
N SER A 187 12.99 7.48 1.59
CA SER A 187 12.68 7.53 3.02
C SER A 187 13.95 7.31 3.82
N LEU A 188 14.16 8.11 4.86
CA LEU A 188 15.38 8.06 5.65
C LEU A 188 15.44 6.90 6.64
N VAL A 189 14.28 6.36 7.06
CA VAL A 189 14.22 5.28 8.06
C VAL A 189 14.02 3.93 7.39
N MET A 190 12.99 3.78 6.57
CA MET A 190 12.68 2.51 5.92
C MET A 190 12.08 2.75 4.56
N SER A 191 12.70 2.17 3.54
CA SER A 191 12.28 2.22 2.14
C SER A 191 12.24 0.82 1.53
N THR A 192 11.83 0.73 0.29
CA THR A 192 11.84 -0.51 -0.50
C THR A 192 13.20 -0.82 -1.14
N ASN A 193 14.24 -0.05 -0.83
CA ASN A 193 15.58 -0.25 -1.39
C ASN A 193 16.24 -1.55 -0.94
N ALA A 194 16.16 -1.88 0.36
CA ALA A 194 16.57 -3.18 0.86
C ALA A 194 15.46 -4.20 0.67
N ARG A 195 15.83 -5.47 0.61
CA ARG A 195 14.86 -6.57 0.61
C ARG A 195 13.98 -6.51 1.87
N PRO A 196 12.73 -6.95 1.83
CA PRO A 196 11.86 -6.96 2.99
C PRO A 196 12.42 -7.87 4.09
N ILE A 197 12.44 -7.34 5.32
CA ILE A 197 12.97 -8.05 6.49
C ILE A 197 11.96 -9.08 6.97
N SER A 198 12.41 -10.34 7.10
CA SER A 198 11.58 -11.42 7.62
C SER A 198 11.47 -11.33 9.15
N GLY A 199 10.25 -11.43 9.67
CA GLY A 199 10.01 -11.29 11.10
C GLY A 199 8.55 -11.41 11.49
N VAL A 200 8.24 -10.89 12.67
CA VAL A 200 6.88 -10.73 13.18
C VAL A 200 6.55 -9.24 13.16
N ALA A 201 5.42 -8.89 12.57
CA ALA A 201 4.91 -7.53 12.62
C ALA A 201 3.54 -7.47 13.29
N VAL A 202 3.29 -6.37 13.98
CA VAL A 202 2.01 -6.01 14.57
C VAL A 202 1.62 -4.65 14.03
N GLU A 203 0.47 -4.56 13.40
CA GLU A 203 0.00 -3.35 12.74
C GLU A 203 -1.44 -3.05 13.15
N ARG A 204 -1.78 -1.77 13.21
CA ARG A 204 -3.14 -1.34 13.44
C ARG A 204 -3.90 -1.30 12.11
N ASN A 205 -5.07 -1.98 12.05
CA ASN A 205 -5.87 -2.12 10.84
C ASN A 205 -6.83 -0.96 10.60
N PHE A 206 -7.23 -0.24 11.65
CA PHE A 206 -8.18 0.87 11.58
C PHE A 206 -7.61 2.09 12.31
N SER A 207 -7.64 3.23 11.66
CA SER A 207 -7.02 4.45 12.17
C SER A 207 -7.95 5.32 13.03
N ASP A 208 -9.10 4.82 13.47
CA ASP A 208 -10.07 5.58 14.25
C ASP A 208 -9.41 6.37 15.40
N PRO A 209 -9.83 7.61 15.64
CA PRO A 209 -9.33 8.40 16.76
C PRO A 209 -9.62 7.75 18.12
N PHE A 210 -8.83 8.10 19.13
CA PHE A 210 -9.11 7.68 20.48
C PHE A 210 -10.46 8.24 20.96
N GLN A 211 -11.27 7.40 21.59
CA GLN A 211 -12.57 7.85 22.16
C GLN A 211 -12.40 8.69 23.43
N SER A 212 -11.22 8.69 24.02
CA SER A 212 -10.89 9.49 25.20
C SER A 212 -10.80 10.98 24.86
N LYS A 213 -11.50 11.83 25.63
CA LYS A 213 -11.43 13.30 25.48
C LYS A 213 -10.00 13.86 25.56
N PHE A 214 -9.10 13.18 26.28
CA PHE A 214 -7.71 13.60 26.43
C PHE A 214 -6.83 13.26 25.24
N LEU A 215 -7.18 12.25 24.42
CA LEU A 215 -6.37 11.76 23.31
C LEU A 215 -7.03 11.96 21.95
N ASN A 216 -8.30 12.37 21.91
CA ASN A 216 -9.04 12.57 20.65
C ASN A 216 -8.37 13.62 19.73
N TRP A 217 -7.62 14.57 20.29
CA TRP A 217 -6.88 15.58 19.52
C TRP A 217 -5.76 14.99 18.64
N ILE A 218 -5.32 13.77 18.90
CA ILE A 218 -4.35 13.06 18.08
C ILE A 218 -4.93 12.77 16.69
N GLY A 219 -6.28 12.71 16.59
CA GLY A 219 -6.97 12.37 15.36
C GLY A 219 -6.81 10.90 14.98
N PRO A 220 -7.07 10.53 13.73
CA PRO A 220 -6.76 9.21 13.21
C PRO A 220 -5.28 8.88 13.37
N TRP A 221 -4.97 7.64 13.78
CA TRP A 221 -3.60 7.22 14.06
C TRP A 221 -3.32 5.78 13.65
N ASP A 222 -2.11 5.52 13.26
CA ASP A 222 -1.60 4.19 12.92
C ASP A 222 -0.47 3.75 13.84
N LEU A 223 -0.21 2.44 13.84
CA LEU A 223 0.91 1.81 14.54
C LEU A 223 1.44 0.66 13.70
N SER A 224 2.74 0.60 13.53
CA SER A 224 3.45 -0.56 12.99
C SER A 224 4.66 -0.89 13.86
N ILE A 225 4.75 -2.15 14.27
CA ILE A 225 5.88 -2.71 15.03
C ILE A 225 6.40 -3.90 14.25
N LEU A 226 7.71 -3.94 14.01
CA LEU A 226 8.38 -5.03 13.31
C LEU A 226 9.56 -5.53 14.17
N VAL A 227 9.63 -6.82 14.36
CA VAL A 227 10.81 -7.50 14.91
C VAL A 227 11.24 -8.59 13.93
N GLY A 228 12.42 -8.44 13.36
CA GLY A 228 12.94 -9.35 12.34
C GLY A 228 14.39 -9.73 12.60
N GLU A 229 14.91 -10.63 11.78
CA GLU A 229 16.29 -11.10 11.83
C GLU A 229 17.01 -10.71 10.53
N LEU A 230 18.22 -10.16 10.66
CA LEU A 230 19.07 -9.86 9.52
C LEU A 230 19.98 -11.04 9.20
N GLU A 231 20.75 -10.93 8.11
CA GLU A 231 21.51 -12.01 7.53
C GLU A 231 22.65 -12.55 8.44
N HIS A 232 22.88 -13.86 8.34
CA HIS A 232 23.94 -14.59 9.07
C HIS A 232 25.37 -14.18 8.69
N THR A 233 25.56 -13.66 7.49
CA THR A 233 26.89 -13.33 6.93
C THR A 233 27.50 -12.03 7.46
N ARG A 234 26.79 -11.34 8.35
CA ARG A 234 27.26 -10.10 8.97
C ARG A 234 28.40 -10.34 9.98
N THR A 235 29.15 -9.30 10.30
CA THR A 235 30.19 -9.30 11.35
C THR A 235 29.63 -9.80 12.70
N HIS A 236 28.46 -9.30 13.08
CA HIS A 236 27.65 -9.87 14.16
C HIS A 236 26.51 -10.65 13.52
N SER A 237 26.69 -11.96 13.35
CA SER A 237 25.70 -12.83 12.69
C SER A 237 24.35 -12.76 13.38
N ASP A 238 23.28 -12.76 12.57
CA ASP A 238 21.89 -12.85 13.03
C ASP A 238 21.50 -11.75 14.04
N PRO A 239 21.82 -10.45 13.78
CA PRO A 239 21.32 -9.40 14.64
C PRO A 239 19.83 -9.24 14.45
N LEU A 240 19.14 -8.84 15.51
CA LEU A 240 17.71 -8.54 15.44
C LEU A 240 17.52 -7.08 15.00
N PHE A 241 16.53 -6.90 14.16
CA PHE A 241 16.00 -5.62 13.77
C PHE A 241 14.72 -5.35 14.56
N PHE A 242 14.60 -4.18 15.14
CA PHE A 242 13.38 -3.65 15.73
C PHE A 242 12.97 -2.41 14.98
N GLY A 243 11.69 -2.31 14.62
CA GLY A 243 11.08 -1.13 14.03
C GLY A 243 9.79 -0.77 14.75
N LEU A 244 9.61 0.52 15.06
CA LEU A 244 8.39 1.12 15.59
C LEU A 244 8.04 2.34 14.75
N ARG A 245 6.81 2.40 14.30
CA ARG A 245 6.24 3.55 13.59
C ARG A 245 4.90 3.91 14.21
N VAL A 246 4.69 5.20 14.43
CA VAL A 246 3.40 5.78 14.84
C VAL A 246 3.13 6.98 13.94
N GLY A 247 2.00 6.96 13.26
CA GLY A 247 1.49 8.08 12.48
C GLY A 247 0.23 8.65 13.13
N SER A 248 -0.07 9.93 12.90
CA SER A 248 -1.30 10.57 13.36
C SER A 248 -1.70 11.73 12.47
N ARG A 249 -3.00 11.99 12.38
CA ARG A 249 -3.56 13.13 11.66
C ARG A 249 -4.37 14.01 12.63
N PRO A 250 -3.69 14.87 13.40
CA PRO A 250 -4.37 15.76 14.36
C PRO A 250 -5.25 16.81 13.67
N LEU A 251 -4.98 17.12 12.41
CA LEU A 251 -5.79 17.98 11.55
C LEU A 251 -5.98 17.28 10.19
N SER A 252 -7.07 17.57 9.50
CA SER A 252 -7.38 16.99 8.20
C SER A 252 -6.31 17.24 7.12
N ASN A 253 -5.53 18.30 7.28
CA ASN A 253 -4.47 18.70 6.37
C ASN A 253 -3.05 18.49 6.94
N LEU A 254 -2.89 17.90 8.12
CA LEU A 254 -1.59 17.71 8.77
C LEU A 254 -1.45 16.27 9.27
N GLU A 255 -0.45 15.59 8.78
CA GLU A 255 0.01 14.29 9.28
C GLU A 255 1.37 14.42 9.93
N LEU A 256 1.54 13.77 11.08
CA LEU A 256 2.78 13.70 11.84
C LEU A 256 3.16 12.24 12.03
N GLY A 257 4.44 11.93 11.92
CA GLY A 257 4.95 10.59 12.11
C GLY A 257 6.15 10.55 13.03
N PHE A 258 6.26 9.48 13.80
CA PHE A 258 7.45 9.14 14.59
C PHE A 258 7.90 7.74 14.22
N SER A 259 9.19 7.56 13.99
CA SER A 259 9.81 6.26 13.73
C SER A 259 11.01 6.03 14.64
N LYS A 260 11.15 4.81 15.12
CA LYS A 260 12.37 4.33 15.77
C LYS A 260 12.72 2.96 15.21
N THR A 261 13.98 2.79 14.81
CA THR A 261 14.51 1.49 14.39
C THR A 261 15.82 1.21 15.12
N SER A 262 16.08 -0.07 15.33
CA SER A 262 17.27 -0.47 16.08
C SER A 262 17.82 -1.81 15.59
N LEU A 263 19.16 -1.91 15.53
CA LEU A 263 19.86 -3.19 15.41
C LEU A 263 20.39 -3.56 16.79
N PHE A 264 20.07 -4.75 17.26
CA PHE A 264 20.48 -5.23 18.58
C PHE A 264 20.70 -6.75 18.54
N CYS A 265 21.23 -7.33 19.59
CA CYS A 265 21.57 -8.76 19.59
C CYS A 265 22.64 -9.14 18.54
N GLY A 266 22.65 -10.40 18.17
CA GLY A 266 23.61 -11.01 17.26
C GLY A 266 24.74 -11.75 18.01
N LYS A 267 25.59 -12.43 17.26
CA LYS A 267 26.72 -13.19 17.82
C LYS A 267 27.68 -12.25 18.58
N ASN A 268 28.02 -12.65 19.82
CA ASN A 268 28.88 -11.88 20.72
C ASN A 268 28.30 -10.54 21.22
N ARG A 269 26.98 -10.34 21.12
CA ARG A 269 26.26 -9.19 21.68
C ARG A 269 25.25 -9.64 22.73
N SER A 270 24.96 -8.78 23.69
CA SER A 270 23.95 -9.08 24.70
C SER A 270 22.57 -9.14 24.07
N CYS A 271 21.85 -10.21 24.40
CA CYS A 271 20.47 -10.44 24.00
C CYS A 271 19.62 -10.70 25.23
N GLY A 272 18.33 -10.50 25.12
CA GLY A 272 17.38 -10.75 26.17
C GLY A 272 16.57 -9.53 26.54
N PHE A 273 15.73 -9.64 27.55
CA PHE A 273 14.85 -8.55 27.94
C PHE A 273 15.63 -7.30 28.41
N SER A 274 16.74 -7.47 29.12
CA SER A 274 17.60 -6.35 29.51
C SER A 274 18.23 -5.66 28.31
N GLY A 275 18.78 -6.42 27.34
CA GLY A 275 19.33 -5.86 26.11
C GLY A 275 18.28 -5.11 25.27
N PHE A 276 17.06 -5.65 25.19
CA PHE A 276 15.94 -4.97 24.54
C PHE A 276 15.52 -3.68 25.25
N SER A 277 15.42 -3.72 26.59
CA SER A 277 15.11 -2.52 27.38
C SER A 277 16.19 -1.45 27.26
N ASP A 278 17.47 -1.85 27.30
CA ASP A 278 18.60 -0.92 27.18
C ASP A 278 18.63 -0.29 25.78
N MET A 279 18.32 -1.05 24.73
CA MET A 279 18.16 -0.55 23.36
C MET A 279 17.01 0.44 23.22
N LEU A 280 15.84 0.15 23.83
CA LEU A 280 14.70 1.08 23.81
C LEU A 280 15.01 2.40 24.50
N MET A 281 15.80 2.35 25.60
CA MET A 281 16.22 3.53 26.37
C MET A 281 17.46 4.24 25.78
N ASP A 282 17.93 3.77 24.62
CA ASP A 282 19.11 4.33 23.94
C ASP A 282 20.36 4.40 24.83
N LYS A 283 20.56 3.38 25.68
CA LYS A 283 21.76 3.31 26.51
C LYS A 283 23.00 3.03 25.65
N SER A 284 24.12 3.58 26.06
CA SER A 284 25.40 3.35 25.39
C SER A 284 25.67 1.84 25.24
N ASP A 285 26.17 1.44 24.06
CA ASP A 285 26.53 0.06 23.70
C ASP A 285 25.35 -0.94 23.60
N SER A 286 24.10 -0.50 23.69
CA SER A 286 22.93 -1.39 23.64
C SER A 286 22.52 -1.81 22.22
N GLY A 287 22.80 -0.97 21.21
CA GLY A 287 22.41 -1.21 19.83
C GLY A 287 22.79 -0.08 18.89
N TYR A 288 22.41 -0.20 17.63
CA TYR A 288 22.44 0.87 16.65
C TYR A 288 21.04 1.42 16.45
N ASN A 289 20.78 2.64 16.86
CA ASN A 289 19.47 3.25 16.91
C ASN A 289 19.35 4.38 15.88
N LEU A 290 18.26 4.39 15.12
CA LEU A 290 17.79 5.54 14.35
C LEU A 290 16.42 5.94 14.88
N ALA A 291 16.19 7.23 15.11
CA ALA A 291 14.89 7.76 15.48
C ALA A 291 14.63 9.08 14.76
N GLY A 292 13.37 9.32 14.39
CA GLY A 292 13.04 10.54 13.67
C GLY A 292 11.57 10.85 13.63
N PHE A 293 11.32 12.07 13.17
CA PHE A 293 9.99 12.60 12.95
C PHE A 293 9.82 12.95 11.48
N ASP A 294 8.59 12.86 11.02
CA ASP A 294 8.18 13.34 9.72
C ASP A 294 6.82 14.05 9.79
N PHE A 295 6.57 14.85 8.79
CA PHE A 295 5.31 15.55 8.62
C PHE A 295 4.93 15.63 7.16
N ARG A 296 3.65 15.73 6.89
CA ARG A 296 3.07 16.11 5.61
C ARG A 296 1.89 17.06 5.86
N SER A 297 1.90 18.19 5.18
CA SER A 297 0.86 19.21 5.33
C SER A 297 0.34 19.66 3.97
N SER A 298 -0.94 19.39 3.69
CA SER A 298 -1.60 19.71 2.43
C SER A 298 -2.40 21.01 2.52
N HIS A 299 -2.36 21.80 1.46
CA HIS A 299 -2.98 23.11 1.37
C HIS A 299 -3.49 23.40 -0.04
N ASN A 300 -4.36 24.39 -0.16
CA ASN A 300 -4.85 24.93 -1.43
C ASN A 300 -4.54 26.42 -1.53
N ILE A 301 -3.87 26.82 -2.62
CA ILE A 301 -3.70 28.23 -2.97
C ILE A 301 -4.36 28.48 -4.32
N LYS A 302 -5.39 29.32 -4.35
CA LYS A 302 -6.13 29.68 -5.57
C LYS A 302 -6.55 28.44 -6.39
N SER A 303 -7.09 27.44 -5.72
CA SER A 303 -7.52 26.16 -6.33
C SER A 303 -6.39 25.25 -6.83
N ILE A 304 -5.13 25.55 -6.53
CA ILE A 304 -4.01 24.67 -6.80
C ILE A 304 -3.67 23.93 -5.51
N PRO A 305 -3.90 22.61 -5.43
CA PRO A 305 -3.52 21.83 -4.27
C PRO A 305 -2.01 21.60 -4.28
N PHE A 306 -1.42 21.67 -3.08
CA PHE A 306 -0.03 21.35 -2.86
C PHE A 306 0.18 20.79 -1.45
N ALA A 307 1.26 20.07 -1.23
CA ALA A 307 1.68 19.66 0.10
C ALA A 307 3.17 19.92 0.31
N LEU A 308 3.49 20.28 1.54
CA LEU A 308 4.86 20.33 2.05
C LEU A 308 5.08 19.10 2.94
N TYR A 309 6.23 18.48 2.80
CA TYR A 309 6.58 17.34 3.63
C TYR A 309 8.06 17.33 4.01
N GLY A 310 8.37 16.63 5.07
CA GLY A 310 9.75 16.43 5.48
C GLY A 310 9.93 15.31 6.46
N GLN A 311 11.16 14.82 6.55
CA GLN A 311 11.59 13.80 7.48
C GLN A 311 12.96 14.19 8.03
N ILE A 312 13.12 14.13 9.36
CA ILE A 312 14.39 14.35 10.06
C ILE A 312 14.67 13.13 10.92
N VAL A 313 15.82 12.52 10.72
CA VAL A 313 16.21 11.27 11.38
C VAL A 313 17.59 11.42 11.99
N GLY A 314 17.72 11.13 13.29
CA GLY A 314 18.97 11.16 14.03
C GLY A 314 19.49 9.76 14.37
N GLU A 315 20.79 9.65 14.50
CA GLU A 315 21.46 8.52 15.13
C GLU A 315 21.56 8.77 16.64
N GLY A 316 20.54 8.31 17.40
CA GLY A 316 20.35 8.68 18.81
C GLY A 316 19.52 9.95 18.99
N ILE A 317 19.19 10.27 20.25
CA ILE A 317 18.37 11.43 20.59
C ILE A 317 19.28 12.66 20.68
N GLY A 318 19.24 13.54 19.67
CA GLY A 318 19.81 14.88 19.73
C GLY A 318 20.99 15.20 18.84
N ASP A 319 21.59 14.23 18.16
CA ASP A 319 22.78 14.43 17.31
C ASP A 319 22.65 13.75 15.93
N ASN A 320 23.47 14.23 14.99
CA ASN A 320 23.69 13.55 13.71
C ASN A 320 22.43 13.40 12.83
N HIS A 321 21.73 14.50 12.56
CA HIS A 321 20.47 14.48 11.84
C HIS A 321 20.63 14.44 10.32
N LEU A 322 20.00 13.44 9.69
CA LEU A 322 19.72 13.38 8.27
C LEU A 322 18.43 14.15 7.97
N GLY A 323 18.28 14.68 6.75
CA GLY A 323 17.10 15.46 6.39
C GLY A 323 16.59 15.15 4.98
N LEU A 324 15.28 15.09 4.85
CA LEU A 324 14.56 15.01 3.58
C LEU A 324 13.42 16.01 3.63
N PHE A 325 13.27 16.81 2.58
CA PHE A 325 12.19 17.80 2.45
C PHE A 325 11.67 17.83 1.04
N GLY A 326 10.37 18.02 0.88
CA GLY A 326 9.75 18.08 -0.42
C GLY A 326 8.52 18.95 -0.48
N LEU A 327 8.19 19.27 -1.71
CA LEU A 327 6.98 19.97 -2.13
C LEU A 327 6.34 19.15 -3.23
N GLU A 328 5.04 18.97 -3.19
CA GLU A 328 4.27 18.33 -4.25
C GLU A 328 3.03 19.14 -4.62
N THR A 329 2.58 18.98 -5.87
CA THR A 329 1.34 19.55 -6.39
C THR A 329 0.65 18.55 -7.29
N TRP A 330 -0.67 18.58 -7.33
CA TRP A 330 -1.49 17.68 -8.15
C TRP A 330 -2.75 18.37 -8.64
N GLY A 331 -3.45 17.76 -9.59
CA GLY A 331 -4.72 18.28 -10.05
C GLY A 331 -5.19 17.63 -11.33
N PRO A 332 -6.39 18.01 -11.78
CA PRO A 332 -6.91 17.58 -13.08
C PRO A 332 -6.14 18.21 -14.24
N ILE A 333 -6.12 17.49 -15.37
CA ILE A 333 -5.70 18.03 -16.67
C ILE A 333 -6.98 18.24 -17.47
N ASN A 334 -7.32 19.49 -17.76
CA ASN A 334 -8.48 19.84 -18.56
C ASN A 334 -8.04 20.08 -20.02
N ASP A 335 -8.87 19.71 -20.97
CA ASP A 335 -8.72 20.00 -22.41
C ASP A 335 -7.51 19.33 -23.11
N PHE A 336 -6.97 18.24 -22.56
CA PHE A 336 -5.83 17.52 -23.15
C PHE A 336 -6.15 16.05 -23.47
N GLY A 337 -7.20 15.82 -24.24
CA GLY A 337 -7.53 14.50 -24.78
C GLY A 337 -7.80 13.44 -23.69
N GLU A 338 -7.03 12.37 -23.67
CA GLU A 338 -7.21 11.23 -22.75
C GLU A 338 -6.52 11.42 -21.39
N LEU A 339 -5.87 12.57 -21.13
CA LEU A 339 -5.19 12.82 -19.86
C LEU A 339 -6.20 13.29 -18.81
N GLN A 340 -6.13 12.70 -17.63
CA GLN A 340 -7.06 12.95 -16.51
C GLN A 340 -6.47 13.81 -15.41
N GLY A 341 -5.18 13.59 -15.08
CA GLY A 341 -4.59 14.27 -13.96
C GLY A 341 -3.07 14.20 -13.92
N TYR A 342 -2.49 14.94 -12.99
CA TYR A 342 -1.06 14.98 -12.78
C TYR A 342 -0.71 15.02 -11.29
N ARG A 343 0.50 14.60 -10.96
CA ARG A 343 1.18 14.92 -9.71
C ARG A 343 2.65 15.15 -9.98
N PHE A 344 3.20 16.24 -9.47
CA PHE A 344 4.63 16.56 -9.54
C PHE A 344 5.18 16.79 -8.14
N PHE A 345 6.43 16.41 -7.92
CA PHE A 345 7.13 16.66 -6.67
C PHE A 345 8.56 17.15 -6.90
N LEU A 346 9.03 17.97 -5.97
CA LEU A 346 10.42 18.36 -5.83
C LEU A 346 10.89 17.90 -4.44
N GLU A 347 11.94 17.11 -4.38
CA GLU A 347 12.47 16.55 -3.15
C GLU A 347 13.97 16.77 -3.02
N ALA A 348 14.43 17.16 -1.83
CA ALA A 348 15.82 17.28 -1.47
C ALA A 348 16.12 16.36 -0.29
N ALA A 349 17.08 15.46 -0.45
CA ALA A 349 17.51 14.53 0.59
C ALA A 349 19.00 14.67 0.86
N SER A 350 19.37 14.79 2.14
CA SER A 350 20.75 14.78 2.61
C SER A 350 20.93 13.69 3.66
N THR A 351 21.75 12.71 3.33
CA THR A 351 22.07 11.56 4.18
C THR A 351 23.41 11.69 4.87
N ASN A 352 23.94 12.90 5.03
CA ASN A 352 25.06 13.14 5.95
C ASN A 352 24.54 13.57 7.32
N CYS A 353 25.30 13.25 8.33
CA CYS A 353 25.02 13.71 9.68
C CYS A 353 25.13 15.25 9.76
N GLU A 354 24.17 15.87 10.46
CA GLU A 354 23.98 17.32 10.49
C GLU A 354 23.75 17.91 9.08
N PHE A 355 22.68 17.45 8.40
CA PHE A 355 22.32 17.82 7.03
C PHE A 355 22.31 19.33 6.76
N TYR A 356 22.14 20.15 7.80
CA TYR A 356 22.10 21.61 7.78
C TYR A 356 23.50 22.26 7.88
N LYS A 357 24.56 21.45 8.10
CA LYS A 357 25.96 21.91 8.13
C LYS A 357 26.73 21.37 6.92
N ASN A 358 27.55 22.22 6.35
CA ASN A 358 28.50 21.79 5.32
C ASN A 358 29.87 21.55 5.97
N ASP A 359 29.99 20.49 6.77
CA ASP A 359 31.17 20.12 7.54
C ASP A 359 31.62 18.72 7.16
N ASP A 360 32.81 18.62 6.57
CA ASP A 360 33.39 17.36 6.12
C ASP A 360 33.72 16.40 7.29
N SER A 361 33.80 16.90 8.53
CA SER A 361 33.99 16.07 9.72
C SER A 361 32.80 15.20 10.06
N LYS A 362 31.65 15.47 9.43
CA LYS A 362 30.36 14.75 9.63
C LYS A 362 30.09 13.67 8.58
N TYR A 363 31.06 13.41 7.71
CA TYR A 363 30.94 12.28 6.79
C TYR A 363 31.34 10.97 7.46
N GLY A 364 30.77 9.86 6.95
CA GLY A 364 31.02 8.50 7.38
C GLY A 364 30.22 8.06 8.61
N CYS A 365 29.33 8.92 9.16
CA CYS A 365 28.50 8.53 10.29
C CYS A 365 27.13 7.97 9.86
N ALA A 366 26.48 8.57 8.86
CA ALA A 366 25.13 8.19 8.45
C ALA A 366 25.04 6.73 8.01
N TYR A 367 24.12 5.97 8.62
CA TYR A 367 23.91 4.55 8.39
C TYR A 367 25.10 3.64 8.72
N ASN A 368 26.10 4.17 9.43
CA ASN A 368 27.27 3.44 9.87
C ASN A 368 27.39 3.49 11.39
N ASN A 369 27.87 2.41 11.98
CA ASN A 369 27.98 2.31 13.43
C ASN A 369 29.15 1.42 13.82
N SER A 370 29.91 1.82 14.84
CA SER A 370 31.07 1.05 15.32
C SER A 370 30.66 -0.26 16.00
N LEU A 371 29.46 -0.32 16.60
CA LEU A 371 28.95 -1.52 17.25
C LEU A 371 28.44 -2.55 16.23
N TYR A 372 27.95 -2.08 15.09
CA TYR A 372 27.48 -2.90 13.97
C TYR A 372 28.18 -2.47 12.68
N PRO A 373 29.40 -2.97 12.42
CA PRO A 373 30.24 -2.50 11.31
C PRO A 373 29.60 -2.58 9.93
N ASP A 374 28.67 -3.52 9.72
CA ASP A 374 27.92 -3.64 8.47
C ASP A 374 26.86 -2.54 8.30
N GLY A 375 26.63 -1.72 9.33
CA GLY A 375 25.74 -0.56 9.31
C GLY A 375 24.25 -0.90 9.18
N TYR A 376 23.47 0.11 8.82
CA TYR A 376 22.01 0.04 8.66
C TYR A 376 21.63 -0.53 7.29
N ARG A 377 22.01 -1.77 7.03
CA ARG A 377 21.82 -2.44 5.73
C ARG A 377 21.29 -3.84 5.92
N TYR A 378 20.60 -4.35 4.89
CA TYR A 378 20.16 -5.73 4.81
C TYR A 378 20.48 -6.30 3.43
N LYS A 379 21.17 -7.43 3.40
CA LYS A 379 21.65 -8.05 2.16
C LYS A 379 22.49 -7.09 1.30
N GLY A 380 23.27 -6.22 1.93
CA GLY A 380 24.14 -5.25 1.28
C GLY A 380 23.48 -3.95 0.80
N LEU A 381 22.16 -3.79 0.98
CA LEU A 381 21.43 -2.60 0.60
C LEU A 381 20.97 -1.82 1.84
N ASN A 382 20.99 -0.48 1.76
CA ASN A 382 20.55 0.38 2.85
C ASN A 382 19.05 0.19 3.12
N ILE A 383 18.66 0.02 4.38
CA ILE A 383 17.24 -0.14 4.79
C ILE A 383 16.50 1.20 4.67
N GLY A 384 17.21 2.32 4.88
CA GLY A 384 16.69 3.67 4.69
C GLY A 384 16.83 4.16 3.25
N HIS A 385 17.42 5.32 3.05
CA HIS A 385 17.49 5.98 1.74
C HIS A 385 18.40 5.24 0.75
N SER A 386 17.91 5.05 -0.47
CA SER A 386 18.63 4.31 -1.52
C SER A 386 19.94 4.93 -1.97
N ALA A 387 20.13 6.23 -1.79
CA ALA A 387 21.41 6.91 -2.05
C ALA A 387 22.52 6.59 -1.02
N ASP A 388 22.21 5.80 0.02
CA ASP A 388 23.10 5.45 1.11
C ASP A 388 23.65 6.68 1.88
N GLY A 389 24.68 6.51 2.71
CA GLY A 389 25.25 7.60 3.52
C GLY A 389 26.00 8.67 2.72
N ASP A 390 26.15 9.83 3.34
CA ASP A 390 26.92 10.98 2.85
C ASP A 390 26.51 11.53 1.49
N SER A 391 25.25 11.33 1.10
CA SER A 391 24.73 11.76 -0.19
C SER A 391 23.89 13.04 -0.05
N LEU A 392 23.79 13.78 -1.15
CA LEU A 392 22.90 14.93 -1.30
C LEU A 392 22.28 14.85 -2.68
N LEU A 393 20.96 14.69 -2.72
CA LEU A 393 20.19 14.58 -3.95
C LEU A 393 19.09 15.63 -4.00
N PHE A 394 18.84 16.13 -5.20
CA PHE A 394 17.66 16.92 -5.57
C PHE A 394 16.95 16.16 -6.67
N THR A 395 15.69 15.88 -6.47
CA THR A 395 14.86 15.10 -7.40
C THR A 395 13.62 15.90 -7.77
N LEU A 396 13.42 16.09 -9.07
CA LEU A 396 12.16 16.53 -9.65
C LEU A 396 11.51 15.30 -10.29
N GLY A 397 10.30 14.98 -9.92
CA GLY A 397 9.61 13.81 -10.46
C GLY A 397 8.12 14.05 -10.54
N GLY A 398 7.43 13.13 -11.20
CA GLY A 398 5.99 13.19 -11.28
C GLY A 398 5.39 12.12 -12.16
N ILE A 399 4.07 12.10 -12.11
CA ILE A 399 3.21 11.20 -12.88
C ILE A 399 2.13 12.00 -13.60
N ILE A 400 1.73 11.50 -14.75
CA ILE A 400 0.57 11.95 -15.51
C ILE A 400 -0.34 10.73 -15.71
N LEU A 401 -1.58 10.88 -15.32
CA LEU A 401 -2.60 9.84 -15.40
C LEU A 401 -3.42 10.02 -16.68
N GLY A 402 -3.59 8.93 -17.41
CA GLY A 402 -4.49 8.83 -18.56
C GLY A 402 -5.76 8.07 -18.21
N GLN A 403 -6.60 7.84 -19.22
CA GLN A 403 -7.75 6.95 -19.14
C GLN A 403 -7.27 5.48 -19.06
N ASN A 404 -8.14 4.59 -18.59
CA ASN A 404 -7.89 3.14 -18.59
C ASN A 404 -6.56 2.75 -17.91
N SER A 405 -6.30 3.27 -16.70
CA SER A 405 -5.11 2.95 -15.90
C SER A 405 -3.76 3.29 -16.57
N GLN A 406 -3.76 4.18 -17.56
CA GLN A 406 -2.52 4.64 -18.18
C GLN A 406 -1.76 5.58 -17.26
N LEU A 407 -0.46 5.37 -17.13
CA LEU A 407 0.42 6.17 -16.29
C LEU A 407 1.72 6.51 -17.01
N ILE A 408 2.01 7.80 -17.17
CA ILE A 408 3.34 8.28 -17.56
C ILE A 408 4.07 8.69 -16.29
N LYS A 409 5.25 8.16 -16.05
CA LYS A 409 6.10 8.49 -14.90
C LYS A 409 7.45 9.01 -15.38
N SER A 410 7.94 10.09 -14.76
CA SER A 410 9.25 10.65 -15.10
C SER A 410 9.92 11.25 -13.89
N SER A 411 11.25 11.17 -13.87
CA SER A 411 12.06 11.81 -12.84
C SER A 411 13.43 12.21 -13.31
N VAL A 412 13.96 13.28 -12.70
CA VAL A 412 15.34 13.73 -12.85
C VAL A 412 15.92 13.92 -11.47
N SER A 413 17.06 13.29 -11.18
CA SER A 413 17.81 13.52 -9.95
C SER A 413 19.21 14.04 -10.27
N VAL A 414 19.65 15.03 -9.49
CA VAL A 414 21.00 15.56 -9.56
C VAL A 414 21.57 15.65 -8.14
N GLY A 415 22.86 15.42 -8.01
CA GLY A 415 23.48 15.56 -6.71
C GLY A 415 24.85 14.92 -6.59
N ARG A 416 25.17 14.48 -5.39
CA ARG A 416 26.43 13.84 -5.05
C ARG A 416 26.19 12.61 -4.19
N LEU A 417 26.86 11.53 -4.53
CA LEU A 417 26.86 10.29 -3.75
C LEU A 417 28.20 10.14 -3.04
N ASN A 418 28.16 9.62 -1.80
CA ASN A 418 29.33 9.28 -0.99
C ASN A 418 30.36 10.40 -0.92
N ARG A 419 29.98 11.56 -0.41
CA ARG A 419 30.88 12.73 -0.29
C ARG A 419 32.09 12.47 0.61
N GLY A 420 31.96 11.57 1.61
CA GLY A 420 33.00 11.19 2.55
C GLY A 420 34.05 10.23 1.99
N SER A 421 33.77 9.48 0.92
CA SER A 421 34.72 8.57 0.24
C SER A 421 35.32 7.43 1.08
N ASN A 422 34.79 7.11 2.26
CA ASN A 422 35.48 6.26 3.25
C ASN A 422 34.73 4.99 3.68
N ASN A 423 33.63 4.60 3.02
CA ASN A 423 32.89 3.45 3.47
C ASN A 423 32.76 2.36 2.39
N LEU A 424 33.18 1.13 2.76
CA LEU A 424 33.15 -0.05 1.88
C LEU A 424 31.71 -0.50 1.50
N TYR A 425 30.72 -0.13 2.29
CA TYR A 425 29.33 -0.56 2.11
C TYR A 425 28.45 0.46 1.40
N GLN A 426 28.98 1.62 1.05
CA GLN A 426 28.22 2.62 0.34
C GLN A 426 28.04 2.26 -1.15
N LEU A 427 27.02 2.81 -1.76
CA LEU A 427 26.63 2.61 -3.16
C LEU A 427 27.79 2.83 -4.14
N THR A 428 28.70 3.76 -3.79
CA THR A 428 29.92 4.04 -4.54
C THR A 428 31.11 4.12 -3.59
N GLN A 429 32.31 3.71 -4.03
CA GLN A 429 33.52 3.77 -3.21
C GLN A 429 34.10 5.18 -3.04
N ASN A 430 33.82 6.06 -3.98
CA ASN A 430 34.35 7.42 -4.03
C ASN A 430 33.23 8.46 -4.09
N ASN A 431 33.60 9.71 -3.87
CA ASN A 431 32.72 10.86 -4.10
C ASN A 431 32.39 10.97 -5.60
N ASN A 432 31.09 10.88 -5.93
CA ASN A 432 30.61 10.96 -7.30
C ASN A 432 29.62 12.10 -7.46
N ASP A 433 29.77 12.90 -8.54
CA ASP A 433 28.65 13.66 -9.05
C ASP A 433 27.68 12.67 -9.71
N PHE A 434 26.39 12.82 -9.43
CA PHE A 434 25.33 11.91 -9.86
C PHE A 434 24.27 12.66 -10.64
N PHE A 435 23.87 12.06 -11.75
CA PHE A 435 22.71 12.46 -12.53
C PHE A 435 21.91 11.20 -12.89
N LYS A 436 20.59 11.26 -12.68
CA LYS A 436 19.65 10.21 -13.08
C LYS A 436 18.51 10.82 -13.85
N PHE A 437 18.08 10.15 -14.89
CA PHE A 437 16.87 10.43 -15.65
C PHE A 437 16.09 9.14 -15.85
N ASP A 438 14.78 9.18 -15.64
CA ASP A 438 13.86 8.08 -15.92
C ASP A 438 12.60 8.59 -16.60
N LEU A 439 12.10 7.78 -17.54
CA LEU A 439 10.81 7.92 -18.18
C LEU A 439 10.19 6.55 -18.34
N GLY A 440 8.96 6.38 -17.86
CA GLY A 440 8.21 5.13 -17.96
C GLY A 440 6.79 5.37 -18.42
N TYR A 441 6.21 4.36 -19.03
CA TYR A 441 4.81 4.32 -19.44
C TYR A 441 4.21 2.97 -19.04
N GLU A 442 3.15 3.03 -18.27
CA GLU A 442 2.42 1.88 -17.76
C GLU A 442 1.00 1.89 -18.32
N PHE A 443 0.51 0.71 -18.73
CA PHE A 443 -0.81 0.56 -19.33
C PHE A 443 -1.30 -0.89 -19.25
N ASP A 444 -2.61 -1.05 -19.22
CA ASP A 444 -3.27 -2.35 -19.34
C ASP A 444 -3.50 -2.68 -20.81
N LEU A 445 -3.22 -3.92 -21.19
CA LEU A 445 -3.47 -4.43 -22.53
C LEU A 445 -4.71 -5.33 -22.54
N PHE A 446 -5.61 -5.06 -23.48
CA PHE A 446 -6.83 -5.83 -23.69
C PHE A 446 -6.84 -6.47 -25.08
N TRP A 447 -7.42 -7.66 -25.17
CA TRP A 447 -7.70 -8.36 -26.42
C TRP A 447 -9.19 -8.71 -26.46
N PHE A 448 -9.98 -8.00 -27.28
CA PHE A 448 -11.45 -8.15 -27.31
C PHE A 448 -12.07 -8.16 -25.91
N ASP A 449 -11.81 -7.11 -25.12
CA ASP A 449 -12.25 -6.92 -23.73
C ASP A 449 -11.72 -7.93 -22.70
N ILE A 450 -10.85 -8.85 -23.11
CA ILE A 450 -10.14 -9.74 -22.17
C ILE A 450 -8.86 -9.05 -21.71
N PRO A 451 -8.67 -8.82 -20.40
CA PRO A 451 -7.44 -8.25 -19.89
C PRO A 451 -6.29 -9.23 -20.11
N LEU A 452 -5.26 -8.81 -20.83
CA LEU A 452 -4.05 -9.58 -21.05
C LEU A 452 -2.99 -9.32 -19.99
N GLY A 453 -3.17 -8.28 -19.17
CA GLY A 453 -2.27 -7.88 -18.09
C GLY A 453 -1.74 -6.47 -18.25
N ASN A 454 -0.99 -6.04 -17.25
CA ASN A 454 -0.37 -4.73 -17.15
C ASN A 454 1.07 -4.77 -17.71
N PHE A 455 1.41 -3.75 -18.48
CA PHE A 455 2.73 -3.54 -19.06
C PHE A 455 3.33 -2.22 -18.55
N ASP A 456 4.56 -2.26 -18.09
CA ASP A 456 5.37 -1.09 -17.71
C ASP A 456 6.66 -1.08 -18.51
N LEU A 457 6.83 -0.09 -19.34
CA LEU A 457 7.96 0.11 -20.24
C LEU A 457 8.71 1.37 -19.82
N GLY A 458 10.02 1.32 -19.80
CA GLY A 458 10.73 2.55 -19.51
C GLY A 458 12.18 2.57 -19.99
N LEU A 459 12.68 3.78 -19.98
CA LEU A 459 14.06 4.09 -20.29
C LEU A 459 14.63 5.02 -19.21
N GLY A 460 15.93 4.91 -18.99
CA GLY A 460 16.63 5.75 -18.02
C GLY A 460 18.11 5.89 -18.34
N LEU A 461 18.74 6.78 -17.64
CA LEU A 461 20.17 7.02 -17.73
C LEU A 461 20.71 7.43 -16.36
N ASP A 462 21.64 6.64 -15.83
CA ASP A 462 22.43 6.99 -14.67
C ASP A 462 23.82 7.42 -15.11
N VAL A 463 24.28 8.59 -14.68
CA VAL A 463 25.63 9.11 -14.93
C VAL A 463 26.32 9.36 -13.60
N MET A 464 27.41 8.67 -13.36
CA MET A 464 28.27 8.83 -12.19
C MET A 464 29.65 9.33 -12.62
N ARG A 465 30.05 10.47 -12.11
CA ARG A 465 31.38 11.03 -12.33
C ARG A 465 32.21 10.95 -11.05
N ASP A 466 33.11 10.01 -11.02
CA ASP A 466 34.08 9.84 -9.93
C ASP A 466 35.05 11.03 -9.89
N LYS A 467 35.05 11.77 -8.78
CA LYS A 467 35.88 12.98 -8.61
C LYS A 467 37.33 12.67 -8.36
N ILE A 468 37.63 11.49 -7.81
CA ILE A 468 39.02 11.07 -7.47
C ILE A 468 39.65 10.48 -8.72
N LYS A 469 39.02 9.50 -9.35
CA LYS A 469 39.51 8.82 -10.56
C LYS A 469 39.30 9.64 -11.84
N LYS A 470 38.50 10.74 -11.79
CA LYS A 470 38.12 11.58 -12.93
C LYS A 470 37.49 10.77 -14.09
N SER A 471 36.87 9.63 -13.77
CA SER A 471 36.19 8.76 -14.73
C SER A 471 34.68 9.03 -14.71
N THR A 472 34.04 8.83 -15.83
CA THR A 472 32.57 8.95 -15.95
C THR A 472 32.01 7.62 -16.37
N GLN A 473 31.11 7.09 -15.59
CA GLN A 473 30.32 5.89 -15.87
C GLN A 473 28.93 6.32 -16.33
N LYS A 474 28.44 5.75 -17.44
CA LYS A 474 27.12 5.99 -17.98
C LYS A 474 26.40 4.65 -18.08
N GLU A 475 25.27 4.54 -17.45
CA GLU A 475 24.45 3.32 -17.43
C GLU A 475 23.06 3.60 -18.04
N PRO A 476 22.94 3.46 -19.36
CA PRO A 476 21.63 3.54 -19.99
C PRO A 476 20.80 2.33 -19.59
N ARG A 477 19.55 2.58 -19.22
CA ARG A 477 18.57 1.59 -18.82
C ARG A 477 17.44 1.53 -19.83
N VAL A 478 17.01 0.32 -20.14
CA VAL A 478 15.73 0.04 -20.79
C VAL A 478 15.13 -1.12 -20.04
N TYR A 479 13.88 -1.00 -19.67
CA TYR A 479 13.18 -2.07 -18.95
C TYR A 479 11.80 -2.33 -19.53
N LEU A 480 11.35 -3.55 -19.32
CA LEU A 480 10.01 -4.05 -19.56
C LEU A 480 9.58 -4.83 -18.31
N SER A 481 8.44 -4.47 -17.77
CA SER A 481 7.73 -5.27 -16.79
C SER A 481 6.38 -5.68 -17.36
N TYR A 482 6.01 -6.92 -17.11
CA TYR A 482 4.69 -7.48 -17.43
C TYR A 482 4.14 -8.14 -16.19
N SER A 483 2.91 -7.88 -15.84
CA SER A 483 2.21 -8.57 -14.76
C SER A 483 0.80 -8.95 -15.19
N ASN A 484 0.35 -10.10 -14.68
CA ASN A 484 -1.00 -10.59 -14.89
C ASN A 484 -1.51 -11.25 -13.61
N SER A 485 -2.76 -10.99 -13.26
CA SER A 485 -3.45 -11.61 -12.15
C SER A 485 -4.52 -12.58 -12.66
N LEU A 486 -4.61 -13.72 -12.00
CA LEU A 486 -5.64 -14.73 -12.24
C LEU A 486 -6.44 -14.90 -10.96
N ASP A 487 -7.72 -14.74 -11.08
CA ASP A 487 -8.64 -14.89 -9.98
C ASP A 487 -9.43 -16.19 -10.12
N PHE A 488 -9.37 -17.03 -9.09
CA PHE A 488 -10.01 -18.35 -9.09
C PHE A 488 -11.28 -18.41 -8.26
N ASN A 489 -11.81 -17.25 -7.84
CA ASN A 489 -13.00 -17.22 -7.02
C ASN A 489 -14.28 -17.09 -7.87
N PRO A 490 -15.11 -18.16 -8.00
CA PRO A 490 -16.37 -18.07 -8.77
C PRO A 490 -17.42 -17.12 -8.12
N LYS A 491 -17.30 -16.78 -6.83
CA LYS A 491 -18.12 -15.74 -6.19
C LYS A 491 -17.75 -14.34 -6.69
N LYS A 492 -16.50 -14.11 -7.02
CA LYS A 492 -15.99 -12.79 -7.45
C LYS A 492 -16.71 -12.27 -8.70
N VAL A 493 -16.94 -13.12 -9.70
CA VAL A 493 -17.64 -12.72 -10.93
C VAL A 493 -19.09 -12.28 -10.66
N ARG A 494 -19.75 -12.87 -9.67
CA ARG A 494 -21.11 -12.53 -9.28
C ARG A 494 -21.16 -11.20 -8.51
N ASP A 495 -20.28 -11.06 -7.53
CA ASP A 495 -20.23 -9.88 -6.67
C ASP A 495 -19.69 -8.66 -7.43
N TYR A 496 -18.81 -8.87 -8.42
CA TYR A 496 -18.29 -7.80 -9.28
C TYR A 496 -19.35 -7.22 -10.22
N SER A 497 -20.18 -8.07 -10.85
CA SER A 497 -21.29 -7.59 -11.68
C SER A 497 -22.38 -6.90 -10.84
N GLU A 498 -22.66 -7.39 -9.66
CA GLU A 498 -23.57 -6.77 -8.69
C GLU A 498 -23.06 -5.41 -8.24
N TYR A 499 -21.78 -5.28 -8.06
CA TYR A 499 -21.12 -4.08 -7.60
C TYR A 499 -20.90 -3.04 -8.71
N LEU A 500 -20.57 -3.45 -9.93
CA LEU A 500 -20.55 -2.56 -11.10
C LEU A 500 -21.96 -1.98 -11.35
N ALA A 501 -22.98 -2.79 -11.13
CA ALA A 501 -24.36 -2.36 -11.19
C ALA A 501 -24.69 -1.27 -10.16
N LEU A 502 -24.16 -1.35 -8.95
CA LEU A 502 -24.29 -0.30 -7.92
C LEU A 502 -23.55 1.00 -8.29
N ILE A 503 -22.45 0.89 -9.04
CA ILE A 503 -21.71 2.06 -9.54
C ILE A 503 -22.50 2.76 -10.67
N GLU A 504 -23.06 2.02 -11.61
CA GLU A 504 -23.84 2.58 -12.73
C GLU A 504 -25.12 3.28 -12.27
N ILE A 505 -25.79 2.79 -11.22
CA ILE A 505 -26.97 3.47 -10.64
C ILE A 505 -26.60 4.83 -10.04
N SER A 506 -25.38 4.98 -9.51
CA SER A 506 -24.96 6.24 -8.88
C SER A 506 -24.68 7.35 -9.87
N ASP A 507 -24.36 7.05 -11.12
CA ASP A 507 -24.07 8.07 -12.15
C ASP A 507 -25.34 8.73 -12.73
N ASP A 508 -26.48 8.03 -12.75
CA ASP A 508 -27.73 8.57 -13.31
C ASP A 508 -28.64 9.26 -12.27
N ASP A 509 -28.48 9.00 -10.98
CA ASP A 509 -29.40 9.46 -9.91
C ASP A 509 -28.90 10.71 -9.12
N PHE A 510 -27.81 11.34 -9.53
CA PHE A 510 -27.29 12.54 -8.85
C PHE A 510 -28.13 13.82 -9.05
N THR A 511 -29.32 13.75 -9.63
CA THR A 511 -30.18 14.93 -9.83
C THR A 511 -31.30 15.11 -8.82
N ASP A 512 -31.67 14.14 -7.98
CA ASP A 512 -32.69 14.35 -6.94
C ASP A 512 -32.49 13.49 -5.68
N GLU A 513 -32.23 14.17 -4.57
CA GLU A 513 -32.40 13.79 -3.16
C GLU A 513 -32.60 12.28 -2.82
N ALA A 514 -31.61 11.45 -3.10
CA ALA A 514 -31.56 10.12 -2.50
C ALA A 514 -30.85 10.20 -1.14
N LYS A 515 -31.63 10.38 -0.06
CA LYS A 515 -31.21 9.99 1.29
C LYS A 515 -30.93 8.49 1.23
N PHE A 516 -29.66 8.12 1.17
CA PHE A 516 -29.24 6.76 1.50
C PHE A 516 -29.68 6.48 2.94
N SER A 517 -30.71 5.66 3.10
CA SER A 517 -31.05 5.17 4.44
C SER A 517 -29.88 4.30 4.91
N GLU A 518 -29.47 4.46 6.17
CA GLU A 518 -28.44 3.66 6.85
C GLU A 518 -28.60 2.13 6.67
N THR A 519 -29.71 1.68 6.12
CA THR A 519 -30.04 0.27 5.87
C THR A 519 -29.51 -0.27 4.54
N ALA A 520 -28.95 0.54 3.64
CA ALA A 520 -28.47 0.06 2.33
C ALA A 520 -26.96 -0.21 2.28
N ILE A 521 -26.21 0.29 3.25
CA ILE A 521 -24.74 0.11 3.36
C ILE A 521 -24.35 -0.46 4.73
N ASP A 522 -25.27 -0.95 5.50
CA ASP A 522 -24.94 -1.77 6.65
C ASP A 522 -24.36 -3.10 6.10
N ALA A 523 -23.27 -3.56 6.69
CA ALA A 523 -22.68 -4.88 6.43
C ALA A 523 -23.70 -6.03 6.46
N THR A 524 -24.94 -5.74 6.89
CA THR A 524 -26.14 -6.58 6.80
C THR A 524 -26.75 -6.69 5.40
N GLY A 525 -26.45 -5.79 4.46
CA GLY A 525 -26.92 -5.91 3.05
C GLY A 525 -26.34 -7.13 2.35
N PHE A 526 -25.14 -7.52 2.69
CA PHE A 526 -24.53 -8.79 2.27
C PHE A 526 -25.11 -10.00 3.01
N THR A 527 -25.53 -9.84 4.24
CA THR A 527 -26.08 -10.93 5.08
C THR A 527 -27.48 -11.35 4.61
N ILE A 528 -28.28 -10.46 4.03
CA ILE A 528 -29.64 -10.78 3.54
C ILE A 528 -29.57 -11.69 2.31
N MET A 529 -28.59 -11.56 1.44
CA MET A 529 -28.41 -12.45 0.29
C MET A 529 -27.72 -13.79 0.65
N ASP A 530 -26.89 -13.81 1.67
CA ASP A 530 -26.27 -15.06 2.16
C ASP A 530 -27.27 -15.98 2.91
N GLU A 531 -28.36 -15.43 3.44
CA GLU A 531 -29.42 -16.21 4.13
C GLU A 531 -30.56 -16.66 3.19
N MET A 532 -30.69 -16.06 1.99
CA MET A 532 -31.67 -16.46 1.00
C MET A 532 -31.19 -17.69 0.22
N ASN A 533 -31.93 -18.77 0.29
CA ASN A 533 -31.65 -19.92 -0.58
C ASN A 533 -32.08 -19.62 -2.03
N LEU A 534 -31.51 -20.38 -2.98
CA LEU A 534 -31.78 -20.20 -4.42
C LEU A 534 -33.28 -20.23 -4.77
N SER A 535 -34.05 -21.01 -4.02
CA SER A 535 -35.51 -21.15 -4.23
C SER A 535 -36.24 -19.86 -3.84
N GLU A 536 -35.84 -19.19 -2.79
CA GLU A 536 -36.43 -17.91 -2.34
C GLU A 536 -36.08 -16.77 -3.30
N LEU A 537 -34.86 -16.76 -3.83
CA LEU A 537 -34.44 -15.81 -4.85
C LEU A 537 -35.23 -15.99 -6.16
N ILE A 538 -35.41 -17.23 -6.60
CA ILE A 538 -36.22 -17.56 -7.79
C ILE A 538 -37.68 -17.08 -7.61
N ILE A 539 -38.26 -17.30 -6.43
CA ILE A 539 -39.63 -16.87 -6.12
C ILE A 539 -39.72 -15.34 -6.14
N LEU A 540 -38.73 -14.64 -5.60
CA LEU A 540 -38.70 -13.18 -5.58
C LEU A 540 -38.60 -12.60 -7.01
N ILE A 541 -37.73 -13.15 -7.85
CA ILE A 541 -37.55 -12.75 -9.26
C ILE A 541 -38.83 -12.98 -10.04
N ASP A 542 -39.51 -14.12 -9.89
CA ASP A 542 -40.75 -14.44 -10.57
C ASP A 542 -41.91 -13.50 -10.14
N GLN A 543 -41.95 -13.15 -8.85
CA GLN A 543 -42.93 -12.22 -8.31
C GLN A 543 -42.74 -10.79 -8.88
N ILE A 544 -41.52 -10.30 -8.94
CA ILE A 544 -41.13 -9.00 -9.52
C ILE A 544 -41.48 -8.98 -11.03
N SER A 545 -41.15 -10.06 -11.73
CA SER A 545 -41.43 -10.25 -13.16
C SER A 545 -42.91 -10.23 -13.49
N SER A 546 -43.74 -10.93 -12.72
CA SER A 546 -45.20 -11.03 -12.96
C SER A 546 -45.94 -9.70 -12.76
N GLU A 547 -45.43 -8.82 -11.89
CA GLU A 547 -46.06 -7.51 -11.65
C GLU A 547 -45.74 -6.45 -12.72
N ARG A 548 -44.58 -6.56 -13.41
CA ARG A 548 -44.15 -5.55 -14.40
C ARG A 548 -44.31 -5.94 -15.85
N ASN A 549 -44.39 -7.22 -16.16
CA ASN A 549 -44.47 -7.67 -17.54
C ASN A 549 -45.67 -8.59 -17.79
N PRO A 550 -46.85 -8.04 -18.24
CA PRO A 550 -48.04 -8.80 -18.47
C PRO A 550 -47.92 -9.85 -19.60
N TYR A 551 -46.84 -9.86 -20.36
CA TYR A 551 -46.56 -10.86 -21.40
C TYR A 551 -45.84 -12.12 -20.91
N ILE A 552 -45.25 -12.07 -19.71
CA ILE A 552 -44.77 -13.27 -19.04
C ILE A 552 -45.88 -13.75 -18.14
N GLY A 553 -46.82 -14.47 -18.76
CA GLY A 553 -48.00 -14.97 -18.08
C GLY A 553 -47.62 -16.03 -17.07
N SER A 554 -47.53 -15.65 -15.81
CA SER A 554 -47.41 -16.61 -14.74
C SER A 554 -48.73 -17.35 -14.61
N LYS A 555 -48.73 -18.60 -15.01
CA LYS A 555 -49.82 -19.51 -14.70
C LYS A 555 -49.67 -20.14 -13.30
N ASN A 556 -48.64 -19.84 -12.61
CA ASN A 556 -48.30 -20.43 -11.31
C ASN A 556 -48.90 -19.61 -10.17
N LYS A 557 -49.74 -20.27 -9.38
CA LYS A 557 -50.23 -19.71 -8.12
C LYS A 557 -49.11 -19.73 -7.07
N LEU A 558 -48.26 -18.73 -7.13
CA LEU A 558 -47.32 -18.48 -6.05
C LEU A 558 -48.09 -17.81 -4.91
N THR A 559 -48.04 -18.42 -3.76
CA THR A 559 -48.61 -17.81 -2.54
C THR A 559 -47.61 -16.73 -2.10
N PRO A 560 -48.01 -15.44 -2.01
CA PRO A 560 -47.09 -14.39 -1.64
C PRO A 560 -46.60 -14.61 -0.20
N ILE A 561 -45.33 -14.82 -0.04
CA ILE A 561 -44.69 -15.06 1.28
C ILE A 561 -44.70 -13.79 2.13
N ARG A 562 -44.68 -12.63 1.49
CA ARG A 562 -44.92 -11.32 2.12
C ARG A 562 -45.14 -10.26 1.04
N LYS A 563 -46.05 -9.31 1.26
CA LYS A 563 -46.16 -8.12 0.41
C LYS A 563 -45.03 -7.17 0.79
N LEU A 564 -44.00 -7.07 -0.05
CA LEU A 564 -42.99 -6.02 0.05
C LEU A 564 -43.62 -4.66 -0.35
N PRO A 565 -43.19 -3.55 0.22
CA PRO A 565 -43.56 -2.23 -0.23
C PRO A 565 -43.25 -2.06 -1.73
N LYS A 566 -44.14 -1.39 -2.47
CA LYS A 566 -44.03 -1.23 -3.93
C LYS A 566 -42.67 -0.62 -4.35
N GLN A 567 -42.13 0.27 -3.55
CA GLN A 567 -40.86 0.94 -3.77
C GLN A 567 -39.64 -0.01 -3.66
N SER A 568 -39.70 -0.99 -2.75
CA SER A 568 -38.62 -1.98 -2.64
C SER A 568 -38.65 -3.00 -3.78
N MET A 569 -39.83 -3.25 -4.39
CA MET A 569 -39.93 -4.09 -5.58
C MET A 569 -39.33 -3.41 -6.82
N GLU A 570 -39.53 -2.10 -6.96
CA GLU A 570 -38.96 -1.32 -8.07
C GLU A 570 -37.43 -1.32 -8.02
N ASN A 571 -36.87 -1.07 -6.86
CA ASN A 571 -35.44 -1.12 -6.67
C ASN A 571 -34.86 -2.51 -6.92
N ASN A 572 -35.55 -3.56 -6.45
CA ASN A 572 -35.10 -4.94 -6.69
C ASN A 572 -35.20 -5.37 -8.15
N LEU A 573 -36.14 -4.82 -8.94
CA LEU A 573 -36.21 -5.11 -10.36
C LEU A 573 -35.08 -4.43 -11.15
N GLU A 574 -34.78 -3.16 -10.84
CA GLU A 574 -33.65 -2.44 -11.41
C GLU A 574 -32.32 -3.16 -11.08
N TYR A 575 -32.19 -3.61 -9.85
CA TYR A 575 -31.07 -4.43 -9.39
C TYR A 575 -30.94 -5.72 -10.21
N GLY A 576 -32.05 -6.45 -10.44
CA GLY A 576 -32.04 -7.65 -11.26
C GLY A 576 -31.68 -7.39 -12.73
N ILE A 577 -32.07 -6.25 -13.27
CA ILE A 577 -31.72 -5.84 -14.64
C ILE A 577 -30.23 -5.54 -14.76
N LEU A 578 -29.65 -4.89 -13.75
CA LEU A 578 -28.25 -4.54 -13.73
C LEU A 578 -27.33 -5.76 -13.56
N LEU A 579 -27.71 -6.74 -12.74
CA LEU A 579 -27.00 -8.00 -12.58
C LEU A 579 -26.95 -8.84 -13.87
N ALA A 580 -27.94 -8.71 -14.74
CA ALA A 580 -27.98 -9.43 -16.01
C ALA A 580 -27.25 -8.71 -17.17
N GLY A 581 -26.74 -7.49 -16.96
CA GLY A 581 -26.07 -6.67 -17.96
C GLY A 581 -27.02 -6.12 -19.02
N GLU A 582 -27.27 -6.81 -20.12
CA GLU A 582 -28.20 -6.38 -21.14
C GLU A 582 -29.64 -6.86 -20.88
N LYS A 583 -30.66 -6.06 -21.21
CA LYS A 583 -32.09 -6.43 -21.14
C LYS A 583 -32.40 -7.78 -21.78
N ASN A 584 -31.69 -8.12 -22.85
CA ASN A 584 -31.89 -9.38 -23.58
C ASN A 584 -31.40 -10.60 -22.78
N ASP A 585 -30.37 -10.44 -21.96
CA ASP A 585 -29.83 -11.53 -21.14
C ASP A 585 -30.71 -11.80 -19.92
N LEU A 586 -31.24 -10.77 -19.29
CA LEU A 586 -32.19 -10.93 -18.20
C LEU A 586 -33.45 -11.66 -18.68
N THR A 587 -33.97 -11.30 -19.87
CA THR A 587 -35.16 -11.97 -20.45
C THR A 587 -34.88 -13.45 -20.73
N LYS A 588 -33.68 -13.82 -21.19
CA LYS A 588 -33.28 -15.22 -21.39
C LYS A 588 -33.16 -15.98 -20.07
N ILE A 589 -32.58 -15.37 -19.06
CA ILE A 589 -32.43 -15.97 -17.72
C ILE A 589 -33.83 -16.20 -17.12
N MET A 590 -34.70 -15.23 -17.21
CA MET A 590 -36.07 -15.35 -16.71
C MET A 590 -36.89 -16.42 -17.44
N LEU A 591 -36.72 -16.54 -18.78
CA LEU A 591 -37.36 -17.62 -19.56
C LEU A 591 -36.80 -19.01 -19.17
N GLN A 592 -35.52 -19.12 -18.89
CA GLN A 592 -34.93 -20.38 -18.42
C GLN A 592 -35.38 -20.75 -17.01
N LEU A 593 -35.54 -19.76 -16.12
CA LEU A 593 -36.04 -19.96 -14.77
C LEU A 593 -37.51 -20.40 -14.79
N ASP A 594 -38.32 -19.77 -15.64
CA ASP A 594 -39.76 -20.11 -15.82
C ASP A 594 -39.92 -21.55 -16.33
N GLN A 595 -39.12 -21.95 -17.34
CA GLN A 595 -39.07 -23.33 -17.82
C GLN A 595 -38.59 -24.33 -16.76
N THR A 596 -37.72 -23.91 -15.87
CA THR A 596 -37.19 -24.76 -14.78
C THR A 596 -38.24 -24.96 -13.69
N ILE A 597 -39.06 -23.94 -13.42
CA ILE A 597 -40.20 -24.00 -12.48
C ILE A 597 -41.32 -24.85 -13.02
N GLU A 598 -41.69 -24.71 -14.31
CA GLU A 598 -42.69 -25.54 -14.97
C GLU A 598 -42.31 -27.02 -15.02
N ASN A 599 -41.04 -27.35 -15.17
CA ASN A 599 -40.53 -28.73 -15.15
C ASN A 599 -40.42 -29.37 -13.76
N ARG A 600 -40.64 -28.60 -12.67
CA ARG A 600 -40.61 -29.10 -11.28
C ARG A 600 -42.02 -29.30 -10.67
N ASN A 601 -43.06 -28.84 -11.34
CA ASN A 601 -44.45 -29.12 -11.00
C ASN A 601 -45.01 -30.22 -11.92
#